data_f34e15d9fad736f5ee48bc435f594873
#
_entry.id   f34e15d9fad736f5ee48bc435f594873
#
_cell.length_a   1.000
_cell.length_b   1.000
_cell.length_c   1.000
_cell.angle_alpha   90.00
_cell.angle_beta   90.00
_cell.angle_gamma   90.00
#
_symmetry.space_group_name_H-M   'P 1'
#
loop_
_entity.id
_entity.type
_entity.pdbx_description
1 polymer ?
#
loop_
_entity_poly.entity_id
_entity_poly.type
_entity_poly.pdbx_seq_one_letter_code
_entity_poly.pdbx_strand_id
1 'polypeptide(L)'
;PYRQSERMTDGMYQELAQRLMEEGAAYPCFCTAEELDLKRKAAEAAGENPQYDGTWRDADPAEVQKRLDAGEPYTVRFKVPRGKKITISDLVRGEVTWDVQATVGDFILLRSAEGTAEAAGMPVYNFCVAVDDALMDVTTVIRAEEHLTNTVRQILILEALGYDVPKYAHLSLVLGEDRSKLSKRHGATSVDQFRKEGFLPEAMVNYLCLLGWNDDTEQDIYSVGELTDAFSLDRVTKSPAVFDMKKLRWVNGQHLRALPPDEFAALLAPQLHELGVTTAADVTPFVHAASAMVAEKVELLNDAAPLVTAAMDFPLADTIKSLPFSDATLNLHAVGNAVVDAYRGGTFPDPAADGFDAAWKAWAKGVGKQLGVKGKGLFLPLRVAATGSLSGPDIPAQLRTVALAGGQVACPVVPLADRIDQLEAALSTMAPAPPKVDTAALDEKLGLLARARDGGALSESIYDKAKRDLEK
;
A
#
# COMPACT_ATOMS: atom_id res chain seq x y z
N PRO A 1 19.11 -18.70 -19.66
CA PRO A 1 18.35 -19.95 -19.79
C PRO A 1 16.83 -19.73 -19.77
N TYR A 2 16.35 -18.52 -19.46
CA TYR A 2 14.91 -18.26 -19.27
C TYR A 2 14.20 -17.67 -20.49
N ARG A 3 14.92 -17.31 -21.55
CA ARG A 3 14.31 -16.70 -22.71
C ARG A 3 13.85 -17.77 -23.69
N GLN A 4 12.51 -17.96 -23.77
CA GLN A 4 11.89 -18.91 -24.69
C GLN A 4 12.21 -18.61 -26.15
N SER A 5 12.40 -17.34 -26.53
CA SER A 5 12.83 -16.96 -27.87
C SER A 5 14.21 -17.50 -28.27
N GLU A 6 15.16 -17.58 -27.32
CA GLU A 6 16.47 -18.17 -27.56
C GLU A 6 16.35 -19.69 -27.78
N ARG A 7 15.64 -20.40 -26.87
CA ARG A 7 15.36 -21.84 -27.00
C ARG A 7 14.56 -22.19 -28.27
N MET A 8 13.69 -21.31 -28.72
CA MET A 8 12.98 -21.46 -29.97
C MET A 8 13.92 -21.37 -31.18
N THR A 9 14.90 -20.46 -31.14
CA THR A 9 15.92 -20.32 -32.19
C THR A 9 16.84 -21.55 -32.27
N ASP A 10 17.12 -22.17 -31.13
CA ASP A 10 17.90 -23.41 -31.05
C ASP A 10 17.14 -24.66 -31.55
N GLY A 11 15.85 -24.53 -31.87
CA GLY A 11 15.02 -25.61 -32.39
C GLY A 11 14.51 -26.62 -31.35
N MET A 12 14.81 -26.44 -30.10
CA MET A 12 14.55 -27.40 -29.02
C MET A 12 13.06 -27.81 -28.90
N TYR A 13 12.15 -26.84 -28.95
CA TYR A 13 10.71 -27.16 -28.88
C TYR A 13 10.23 -27.93 -30.11
N GLN A 14 10.77 -27.61 -31.29
CA GLN A 14 10.46 -28.28 -32.54
C GLN A 14 10.92 -29.74 -32.52
N GLU A 15 12.14 -30.00 -32.02
CA GLU A 15 12.69 -31.36 -31.86
C GLU A 15 11.83 -32.21 -30.91
N LEU A 16 11.41 -31.64 -29.76
CA LEU A 16 10.57 -32.35 -28.81
C LEU A 16 9.15 -32.58 -29.37
N ALA A 17 8.59 -31.65 -30.12
CA ALA A 17 7.31 -31.84 -30.80
C ALA A 17 7.39 -32.91 -31.89
N GLN A 18 8.51 -32.94 -32.65
CA GLN A 18 8.78 -33.97 -33.66
C GLN A 18 8.87 -35.37 -33.00
N ARG A 19 9.59 -35.46 -31.87
CA ARG A 19 9.65 -36.71 -31.09
C ARG A 19 8.26 -37.19 -30.67
N LEU A 20 7.41 -36.30 -30.18
CA LEU A 20 6.03 -36.66 -29.82
C LEU A 20 5.20 -37.14 -31.02
N MET A 21 5.43 -36.61 -32.24
CA MET A 21 4.81 -37.10 -33.46
C MET A 21 5.29 -38.50 -33.82
N GLU A 22 6.59 -38.76 -33.75
CA GLU A 22 7.20 -40.07 -34.04
C GLU A 22 6.71 -41.15 -33.08
N GLU A 23 6.51 -40.80 -31.80
CA GLU A 23 5.98 -41.68 -30.76
C GLU A 23 4.46 -41.80 -30.82
N GLY A 24 3.76 -41.08 -31.72
CA GLY A 24 2.30 -41.13 -31.94
C GLY A 24 1.51 -40.40 -30.84
N ALA A 25 2.17 -39.62 -30.01
CA ALA A 25 1.58 -38.77 -28.96
C ALA A 25 1.13 -37.41 -29.49
N ALA A 26 1.57 -37.03 -30.71
CA ALA A 26 1.11 -35.84 -31.41
C ALA A 26 0.91 -36.13 -32.91
N TYR A 27 0.27 -35.21 -33.64
CA TYR A 27 -0.02 -35.36 -35.05
C TYR A 27 -0.12 -33.99 -35.73
N PRO A 28 0.16 -33.93 -37.08
CA PRO A 28 -0.04 -32.71 -37.84
C PRO A 28 -1.53 -32.50 -38.14
N CYS A 29 -1.99 -31.26 -38.01
CA CYS A 29 -3.37 -30.86 -38.27
C CYS A 29 -3.38 -29.72 -39.29
N PHE A 30 -4.05 -29.95 -40.42
CA PHE A 30 -4.14 -29.03 -41.56
C PHE A 30 -5.43 -28.20 -41.56
N CYS A 31 -6.22 -28.21 -40.48
CA CYS A 31 -7.38 -27.34 -40.38
C CYS A 31 -6.96 -25.87 -40.38
N THR A 32 -7.62 -25.06 -41.21
CA THR A 32 -7.45 -23.62 -41.23
C THR A 32 -8.13 -22.94 -40.05
N ALA A 33 -7.77 -21.68 -39.76
CA ALA A 33 -8.39 -20.89 -38.71
C ALA A 33 -9.90 -20.70 -38.95
N GLU A 34 -10.29 -20.49 -40.20
CA GLU A 34 -11.68 -20.33 -40.62
C GLU A 34 -12.50 -21.61 -40.40
N GLU A 35 -11.95 -22.77 -40.77
CA GLU A 35 -12.60 -24.07 -40.55
C GLU A 35 -12.81 -24.32 -39.05
N LEU A 36 -11.80 -24.04 -38.23
CA LEU A 36 -11.88 -24.20 -36.77
C LEU A 36 -12.90 -23.24 -36.16
N ASP A 37 -12.99 -22.00 -36.65
CA ASP A 37 -13.98 -21.01 -36.14
C ASP A 37 -15.41 -21.42 -36.52
N LEU A 38 -15.64 -21.94 -37.75
CA LEU A 38 -16.93 -22.47 -38.18
C LEU A 38 -17.36 -23.65 -37.30
N LYS A 39 -16.46 -24.61 -37.02
CA LYS A 39 -16.72 -25.77 -36.17
C LYS A 39 -17.02 -25.35 -34.72
N ARG A 40 -16.25 -24.36 -34.18
CA ARG A 40 -16.49 -23.80 -32.87
C ARG A 40 -17.88 -23.18 -32.74
N LYS A 41 -18.27 -22.33 -33.72
CA LYS A 41 -19.59 -21.70 -33.75
C LYS A 41 -20.74 -22.74 -33.89
N ALA A 42 -20.52 -23.79 -34.67
CA ALA A 42 -21.49 -24.86 -34.78
C ALA A 42 -21.69 -25.63 -33.47
N ALA A 43 -20.61 -25.95 -32.74
CA ALA A 43 -20.68 -26.61 -31.45
C ALA A 43 -21.38 -25.70 -30.42
N GLU A 44 -21.02 -24.41 -30.35
CA GLU A 44 -21.65 -23.42 -29.47
C GLU A 44 -23.18 -23.32 -29.76
N ALA A 45 -23.57 -23.29 -31.03
CA ALA A 45 -24.99 -23.25 -31.43
C ALA A 45 -25.76 -24.54 -31.06
N ALA A 46 -25.07 -25.69 -31.02
CA ALA A 46 -25.63 -26.97 -30.57
C ALA A 46 -25.63 -27.12 -29.03
N GLY A 47 -25.06 -26.17 -28.28
CA GLY A 47 -24.90 -26.26 -26.83
C GLY A 47 -23.84 -27.26 -26.39
N GLU A 48 -22.92 -27.63 -27.28
CA GLU A 48 -21.81 -28.54 -27.02
C GLU A 48 -20.54 -27.74 -26.59
N ASN A 49 -19.64 -28.42 -25.88
CA ASN A 49 -18.35 -27.80 -25.52
C ASN A 49 -17.50 -27.60 -26.80
N PRO A 50 -17.08 -26.38 -27.16
CA PRO A 50 -16.38 -26.06 -28.39
C PRO A 50 -14.91 -26.55 -28.36
N GLN A 51 -14.72 -27.85 -28.39
CA GLN A 51 -13.43 -28.51 -28.54
C GLN A 51 -13.12 -28.85 -29.99
N TYR A 52 -11.83 -29.12 -30.26
CA TYR A 52 -11.43 -29.65 -31.58
C TYR A 52 -12.04 -31.03 -31.79
N ASP A 53 -12.68 -31.21 -32.97
CA ASP A 53 -13.46 -32.41 -33.31
C ASP A 53 -12.64 -33.66 -33.67
N GLY A 54 -11.31 -33.54 -33.71
CA GLY A 54 -10.41 -34.66 -34.06
C GLY A 54 -10.31 -34.98 -35.54
N THR A 55 -10.66 -34.07 -36.44
CA THR A 55 -10.66 -34.30 -37.93
C THR A 55 -9.35 -34.92 -38.40
N TRP A 56 -8.18 -34.49 -37.91
CA TRP A 56 -6.86 -35.01 -38.29
C TRP A 56 -6.29 -36.04 -37.35
N ARG A 57 -6.98 -36.33 -36.25
CA ARG A 57 -6.46 -37.19 -35.17
C ARG A 57 -6.14 -38.62 -35.64
N ASP A 58 -6.99 -39.19 -36.46
CA ASP A 58 -6.89 -40.55 -36.97
C ASP A 58 -6.99 -40.53 -38.53
N ALA A 59 -6.42 -39.48 -39.17
CA ALA A 59 -6.39 -39.33 -40.63
C ALA A 59 -5.51 -40.41 -41.30
N ASP A 60 -5.81 -40.69 -42.57
CA ASP A 60 -5.02 -41.64 -43.38
C ASP A 60 -3.55 -41.16 -43.46
N PRO A 61 -2.57 -41.94 -43.01
CA PRO A 61 -1.16 -41.59 -43.11
C PRO A 61 -0.68 -41.21 -44.50
N ALA A 62 -1.26 -41.80 -45.56
CA ALA A 62 -0.92 -41.46 -46.94
C ALA A 62 -1.38 -40.06 -47.33
N GLU A 63 -2.56 -39.62 -46.84
CA GLU A 63 -3.07 -38.26 -47.08
C GLU A 63 -2.26 -37.24 -46.26
N VAL A 64 -1.89 -37.57 -45.01
CA VAL A 64 -1.02 -36.74 -44.19
C VAL A 64 0.33 -36.53 -44.88
N GLN A 65 0.97 -37.64 -45.33
CA GLN A 65 2.30 -37.55 -45.98
C GLN A 65 2.24 -36.72 -47.27
N LYS A 66 1.22 -36.92 -48.08
CA LYS A 66 0.99 -36.15 -49.30
C LYS A 66 0.94 -34.66 -49.09
N ARG A 67 0.27 -34.20 -47.98
CA ARG A 67 0.17 -32.78 -47.62
C ARG A 67 1.50 -32.23 -47.08
N LEU A 68 2.20 -33.04 -46.28
CA LEU A 68 3.54 -32.69 -45.79
C LEU A 68 4.50 -32.52 -46.97
N ASP A 69 4.49 -33.47 -47.96
CA ASP A 69 5.34 -33.40 -49.14
C ASP A 69 4.98 -32.20 -50.05
N ALA A 70 3.72 -31.77 -50.03
CA ALA A 70 3.26 -30.55 -50.71
C ALA A 70 3.66 -29.26 -49.99
N GLY A 71 4.23 -29.34 -48.79
CA GLY A 71 4.60 -28.18 -47.98
C GLY A 71 3.39 -27.40 -47.45
N GLU A 72 2.25 -28.04 -47.29
CA GLU A 72 1.06 -27.37 -46.73
C GLU A 72 1.29 -26.99 -45.27
N PRO A 73 0.87 -25.77 -44.84
CA PRO A 73 1.04 -25.34 -43.47
C PRO A 73 0.17 -26.18 -42.52
N TYR A 74 0.72 -26.57 -41.37
CA TYR A 74 0.02 -27.37 -40.38
C TYR A 74 0.37 -26.92 -38.93
N THR A 75 -0.55 -27.22 -38.02
CA THR A 75 -0.26 -27.15 -36.56
C THR A 75 0.11 -28.51 -36.03
N VAL A 76 0.96 -28.60 -35.00
CA VAL A 76 1.18 -29.85 -34.27
C VAL A 76 0.23 -29.90 -33.09
N ARG A 77 -0.60 -30.94 -33.03
CA ARG A 77 -1.56 -31.17 -31.94
C ARG A 77 -1.15 -32.37 -31.09
N PHE A 78 -1.30 -32.21 -29.77
CA PHE A 78 -1.16 -33.30 -28.80
C PHE A 78 -2.38 -34.23 -28.92
N LYS A 79 -2.12 -35.53 -28.99
CA LYS A 79 -3.14 -36.58 -29.09
C LYS A 79 -3.56 -37.03 -27.70
N VAL A 80 -4.60 -36.41 -27.16
CA VAL A 80 -5.06 -36.67 -25.77
C VAL A 80 -5.56 -38.12 -25.64
N PRO A 81 -5.06 -38.91 -24.67
CA PRO A 81 -5.50 -40.30 -24.46
C PRO A 81 -6.99 -40.36 -24.09
N ARG A 82 -7.74 -41.18 -24.82
CA ARG A 82 -9.19 -41.38 -24.56
C ARG A 82 -9.38 -42.18 -23.28
N GLY A 83 -10.38 -41.77 -22.45
CA GLY A 83 -10.73 -42.47 -21.21
C GLY A 83 -9.72 -42.33 -20.07
N LYS A 84 -8.64 -41.54 -20.25
CA LYS A 84 -7.67 -41.27 -19.20
C LYS A 84 -8.23 -40.26 -18.19
N LYS A 85 -7.99 -40.55 -16.90
CA LYS A 85 -8.17 -39.59 -15.81
C LYS A 85 -6.82 -39.21 -15.25
N ILE A 86 -6.66 -37.96 -14.87
CA ILE A 86 -5.51 -37.45 -14.14
C ILE A 86 -6.00 -36.95 -12.79
N THR A 87 -5.34 -37.41 -11.74
CA THR A 87 -5.53 -36.94 -10.36
C THR A 87 -4.22 -36.37 -9.86
N ILE A 88 -4.27 -35.15 -9.31
CA ILE A 88 -3.14 -34.54 -8.61
C ILE A 88 -3.49 -34.32 -7.13
N SER A 89 -2.49 -34.40 -6.27
CA SER A 89 -2.58 -33.92 -4.91
C SER A 89 -2.01 -32.50 -4.87
N ASP A 90 -2.90 -31.53 -5.09
CA ASP A 90 -2.51 -30.11 -5.04
C ASP A 90 -2.27 -29.69 -3.61
N LEU A 91 -1.13 -29.02 -3.34
CA LEU A 91 -0.69 -28.67 -1.98
C LEU A 91 -1.65 -27.68 -1.27
N VAL A 92 -2.49 -26.97 -2.01
CA VAL A 92 -3.48 -26.05 -1.45
C VAL A 92 -4.90 -26.57 -1.64
N ARG A 93 -5.26 -27.04 -2.87
CA ARG A 93 -6.61 -27.45 -3.23
C ARG A 93 -6.95 -28.88 -2.78
N GLY A 94 -5.95 -29.69 -2.46
CA GLY A 94 -6.10 -31.12 -2.16
C GLY A 94 -6.24 -31.95 -3.45
N GLU A 95 -6.93 -33.07 -3.39
CA GLU A 95 -7.11 -33.94 -4.56
C GLU A 95 -8.02 -33.31 -5.62
N VAL A 96 -7.53 -33.18 -6.85
CA VAL A 96 -8.28 -32.72 -8.01
C VAL A 96 -8.15 -33.73 -9.12
N THR A 97 -9.30 -34.21 -9.62
CA THR A 97 -9.38 -35.23 -10.68
C THR A 97 -10.09 -34.68 -11.91
N TRP A 98 -9.53 -34.95 -13.09
CA TRP A 98 -10.12 -34.59 -14.38
C TRP A 98 -10.31 -35.82 -15.25
N ASP A 99 -11.45 -35.86 -15.99
CA ASP A 99 -11.52 -36.59 -17.22
C ASP A 99 -10.80 -35.76 -18.29
N VAL A 100 -9.69 -36.29 -18.79
CA VAL A 100 -8.76 -35.51 -19.62
C VAL A 100 -9.38 -35.09 -20.95
N GLN A 101 -10.11 -36.03 -21.62
CA GLN A 101 -10.74 -35.74 -22.91
C GLN A 101 -11.86 -34.73 -22.78
N ALA A 102 -12.68 -34.85 -21.74
CA ALA A 102 -13.78 -33.91 -21.52
C ALA A 102 -13.25 -32.50 -21.12
N THR A 103 -12.10 -32.44 -20.45
CA THR A 103 -11.55 -31.17 -19.91
C THR A 103 -10.77 -30.37 -20.95
N VAL A 104 -9.88 -31.04 -21.74
CA VAL A 104 -8.92 -30.30 -22.60
C VAL A 104 -8.99 -30.62 -24.06
N GLY A 105 -9.52 -31.81 -24.46
CA GLY A 105 -9.50 -32.28 -25.86
C GLY A 105 -8.10 -32.25 -26.47
N ASP A 106 -7.98 -32.54 -27.78
CA ASP A 106 -6.69 -32.42 -28.47
C ASP A 106 -6.29 -30.95 -28.63
N PHE A 107 -5.11 -30.59 -28.14
CA PHE A 107 -4.66 -29.20 -28.08
C PHE A 107 -3.36 -28.95 -28.84
N ILE A 108 -3.14 -27.70 -29.26
CA ILE A 108 -1.99 -27.31 -30.07
C ILE A 108 -0.71 -27.31 -29.19
N LEU A 109 0.39 -27.85 -29.76
CA LEU A 109 1.76 -27.73 -29.24
C LEU A 109 2.53 -26.67 -30.02
N LEU A 110 2.51 -26.74 -31.39
CA LEU A 110 3.12 -25.77 -32.28
C LEU A 110 2.09 -25.14 -33.20
N ARG A 111 2.21 -23.83 -33.40
CA ARG A 111 1.37 -23.09 -34.36
C ARG A 111 1.76 -23.36 -35.78
N SER A 112 0.82 -23.15 -36.71
CA SER A 112 1.05 -23.21 -38.17
C SER A 112 1.93 -22.05 -38.64
N ALA A 113 2.57 -22.25 -39.79
CA ALA A 113 3.38 -21.28 -40.51
C ALA A 113 2.60 -20.20 -41.26
N GLU A 114 1.31 -20.07 -41.06
CA GLU A 114 0.49 -19.10 -41.81
C GLU A 114 1.01 -17.65 -41.62
N GLY A 115 1.48 -17.08 -42.73
CA GLY A 115 1.78 -15.65 -42.89
C GLY A 115 3.21 -15.22 -42.78
N THR A 116 4.09 -15.91 -42.05
CA THR A 116 5.54 -15.59 -41.99
C THR A 116 6.36 -16.84 -41.68
N ALA A 117 7.55 -16.94 -42.27
CA ALA A 117 8.52 -18.01 -41.97
C ALA A 117 8.90 -18.05 -40.46
N GLU A 118 8.80 -16.96 -39.76
CA GLU A 118 9.10 -16.84 -38.34
C GLU A 118 8.02 -17.44 -37.42
N ALA A 119 6.77 -17.61 -37.90
CA ALA A 119 5.70 -18.20 -37.14
C ALA A 119 5.62 -19.74 -37.29
N ALA A 120 6.38 -20.32 -38.18
CA ALA A 120 6.40 -21.76 -38.41
C ALA A 120 6.93 -22.52 -37.21
N GLY A 121 6.09 -23.38 -36.65
CA GLY A 121 6.46 -24.18 -35.49
C GLY A 121 6.66 -23.40 -34.19
N MET A 122 6.05 -22.20 -34.03
CA MET A 122 6.07 -21.45 -32.78
C MET A 122 5.33 -22.22 -31.69
N PRO A 123 5.97 -22.56 -30.57
CA PRO A 123 5.36 -23.31 -29.48
C PRO A 123 4.32 -22.45 -28.72
N VAL A 124 3.27 -23.10 -28.23
CA VAL A 124 2.26 -22.44 -27.39
C VAL A 124 2.63 -22.52 -25.90
N TYR A 125 2.04 -21.63 -25.11
CA TYR A 125 2.32 -21.46 -23.68
C TYR A 125 2.45 -22.79 -22.90
N ASN A 126 1.44 -23.68 -22.95
CA ASN A 126 1.45 -24.91 -22.16
C ASN A 126 2.58 -25.86 -22.56
N PHE A 127 3.00 -25.88 -23.81
CA PHE A 127 4.12 -26.67 -24.28
C PHE A 127 5.45 -26.10 -23.81
N CYS A 128 5.67 -24.78 -24.00
CA CYS A 128 6.87 -24.12 -23.52
C CYS A 128 7.07 -24.32 -22.02
N VAL A 129 6.03 -24.03 -21.22
CA VAL A 129 6.12 -24.11 -19.76
C VAL A 129 6.44 -25.52 -19.29
N ALA A 130 5.76 -26.56 -19.83
CA ALA A 130 6.03 -27.94 -19.44
C ALA A 130 7.48 -28.35 -19.76
N VAL A 131 7.97 -28.02 -20.94
CA VAL A 131 9.34 -28.32 -21.37
C VAL A 131 10.35 -27.53 -20.54
N ASP A 132 10.11 -26.24 -20.33
CA ASP A 132 11.01 -25.38 -19.57
C ASP A 132 11.10 -25.83 -18.09
N ASP A 133 9.98 -26.11 -17.46
CA ASP A 133 9.94 -26.61 -16.08
C ASP A 133 10.73 -27.94 -15.95
N ALA A 134 10.56 -28.86 -16.89
CA ALA A 134 11.30 -30.11 -16.89
C ALA A 134 12.81 -29.90 -17.05
N LEU A 135 13.23 -29.12 -18.06
CA LEU A 135 14.64 -28.89 -18.36
C LEU A 135 15.35 -27.96 -17.36
N MET A 136 14.61 -27.30 -16.50
CA MET A 136 15.12 -26.47 -15.40
C MET A 136 15.00 -27.17 -14.05
N ASP A 137 14.62 -28.46 -14.03
CA ASP A 137 14.46 -29.26 -12.81
C ASP A 137 13.51 -28.63 -11.77
N VAL A 138 12.42 -28.00 -12.23
CA VAL A 138 11.39 -27.43 -11.36
C VAL A 138 10.66 -28.54 -10.63
N THR A 139 10.78 -28.57 -9.32
CA THR A 139 10.19 -29.62 -8.47
C THR A 139 8.81 -29.27 -7.93
N THR A 140 8.51 -27.96 -7.84
CA THR A 140 7.24 -27.46 -7.29
C THR A 140 6.78 -26.20 -8.07
N VAL A 141 5.54 -26.22 -8.54
CA VAL A 141 4.90 -25.10 -9.26
C VAL A 141 3.85 -24.46 -8.36
N ILE A 142 4.08 -23.20 -7.95
CA ILE A 142 3.14 -22.41 -7.15
C ILE A 142 2.62 -21.27 -8.04
N ARG A 143 1.30 -21.23 -8.28
CA ARG A 143 0.70 -20.25 -9.20
C ARG A 143 -0.79 -20.01 -8.93
N ALA A 144 -1.39 -19.07 -9.66
CA ALA A 144 -2.82 -18.76 -9.52
C ALA A 144 -3.71 -19.91 -10.01
N GLU A 145 -4.86 -20.09 -9.36
CA GLU A 145 -5.86 -21.15 -9.65
C GLU A 145 -6.43 -21.10 -11.07
N GLU A 146 -6.36 -19.97 -11.77
CA GLU A 146 -6.78 -19.86 -13.17
C GLU A 146 -5.97 -20.77 -14.10
N HIS A 147 -4.80 -21.23 -13.67
CA HIS A 147 -3.97 -22.20 -14.39
C HIS A 147 -4.27 -23.66 -14.08
N LEU A 148 -5.26 -23.94 -13.24
CA LEU A 148 -5.57 -25.33 -12.81
C LEU A 148 -5.87 -26.25 -13.99
N THR A 149 -6.64 -25.77 -14.98
CA THR A 149 -6.92 -26.54 -16.21
C THR A 149 -5.68 -26.66 -17.12
N ASN A 150 -4.73 -25.72 -17.06
CA ASN A 150 -3.47 -25.81 -17.81
C ASN A 150 -2.59 -26.95 -17.28
N THR A 151 -2.67 -27.25 -15.99
CA THR A 151 -1.93 -28.33 -15.33
C THR A 151 -2.18 -29.67 -16.03
N VAL A 152 -3.43 -29.96 -16.43
CA VAL A 152 -3.76 -31.19 -17.15
C VAL A 152 -2.97 -31.32 -18.45
N ARG A 153 -2.87 -30.22 -19.25
CA ARG A 153 -2.10 -30.21 -20.50
C ARG A 153 -0.61 -30.40 -20.26
N GLN A 154 -0.09 -29.74 -19.24
CA GLN A 154 1.33 -29.81 -18.88
C GLN A 154 1.73 -31.21 -18.38
N ILE A 155 0.92 -31.83 -17.53
CA ILE A 155 1.16 -33.21 -17.08
C ILE A 155 1.17 -34.17 -18.26
N LEU A 156 0.20 -34.06 -19.22
CA LEU A 156 0.16 -34.91 -20.40
C LEU A 156 1.43 -34.78 -21.25
N ILE A 157 1.94 -33.58 -21.41
CA ILE A 157 3.17 -33.31 -22.16
C ILE A 157 4.37 -33.92 -21.45
N LEU A 158 4.49 -33.69 -20.12
CA LEU A 158 5.59 -34.22 -19.31
C LEU A 158 5.62 -35.76 -19.33
N GLU A 159 4.47 -36.40 -19.09
CA GLU A 159 4.36 -37.86 -19.15
C GLU A 159 4.72 -38.42 -20.52
N ALA A 160 4.25 -37.79 -21.61
CA ALA A 160 4.54 -38.24 -22.97
C ALA A 160 6.01 -38.08 -23.35
N LEU A 161 6.70 -37.05 -22.80
CA LEU A 161 8.14 -36.85 -22.98
C LEU A 161 8.99 -37.66 -21.99
N GLY A 162 8.38 -38.38 -21.02
CA GLY A 162 9.08 -39.15 -20.01
C GLY A 162 9.79 -38.31 -18.96
N TYR A 163 9.30 -37.10 -18.72
CA TYR A 163 9.78 -36.22 -17.65
C TYR A 163 9.01 -36.39 -16.36
N ASP A 164 9.64 -36.07 -15.23
CA ASP A 164 8.98 -36.05 -13.93
C ASP A 164 7.93 -34.96 -13.85
N VAL A 165 6.81 -35.25 -13.19
CA VAL A 165 5.74 -34.28 -12.94
C VAL A 165 6.01 -33.55 -11.63
N PRO A 166 6.12 -32.20 -11.64
CA PRO A 166 6.34 -31.43 -10.42
C PRO A 166 5.12 -31.49 -9.49
N LYS A 167 5.32 -31.12 -8.21
CA LYS A 167 4.21 -30.83 -7.30
C LYS A 167 3.53 -29.52 -7.70
N TYR A 168 2.24 -29.43 -7.45
CA TYR A 168 1.47 -28.21 -7.77
C TYR A 168 0.84 -27.61 -6.52
N ALA A 169 0.77 -26.28 -6.48
CA ALA A 169 0.02 -25.50 -5.50
C ALA A 169 -0.72 -24.36 -6.24
N HIS A 170 -2.05 -24.43 -6.29
CA HIS A 170 -2.87 -23.43 -6.96
C HIS A 170 -3.51 -22.50 -5.95
N LEU A 171 -2.97 -21.25 -5.88
CA LEU A 171 -3.40 -20.20 -4.97
C LEU A 171 -4.65 -19.51 -5.51
N SER A 172 -5.50 -19.03 -4.59
CA SER A 172 -6.66 -18.23 -4.93
C SER A 172 -6.25 -16.89 -5.55
N LEU A 173 -7.14 -16.31 -6.35
CA LEU A 173 -6.91 -15.00 -6.95
C LEU A 173 -6.94 -13.91 -5.88
N VAL A 174 -6.10 -12.89 -6.07
CA VAL A 174 -6.20 -11.64 -5.33
C VAL A 174 -7.16 -10.71 -6.09
N LEU A 175 -8.17 -10.22 -5.38
CA LEU A 175 -9.23 -9.37 -5.91
C LEU A 175 -9.01 -7.92 -5.45
N GLY A 176 -9.50 -6.97 -6.25
CA GLY A 176 -9.65 -5.58 -5.81
C GLY A 176 -10.84 -5.41 -4.86
N GLU A 177 -11.04 -4.20 -4.34
CA GLU A 177 -12.19 -3.86 -3.47
C GLU A 177 -13.54 -4.11 -4.16
N ASP A 178 -13.60 -3.97 -5.50
CA ASP A 178 -14.76 -4.26 -6.33
C ASP A 178 -15.01 -5.77 -6.56
N ARG A 179 -14.20 -6.64 -5.91
CA ARG A 179 -14.19 -8.10 -6.05
C ARG A 179 -13.89 -8.61 -7.48
N SER A 180 -13.41 -7.77 -8.36
CA SER A 180 -12.84 -8.21 -9.64
C SER A 180 -11.35 -8.55 -9.48
N LYS A 181 -10.78 -9.31 -10.43
CA LYS A 181 -9.35 -9.63 -10.45
C LYS A 181 -8.52 -8.35 -10.33
N LEU A 182 -7.57 -8.33 -9.40
CA LEU A 182 -6.65 -7.20 -9.20
C LEU A 182 -5.92 -6.86 -10.52
N SER A 183 -5.93 -5.59 -10.89
CA SER A 183 -5.37 -5.09 -12.15
C SER A 183 -4.90 -3.64 -12.01
N LYS A 184 -4.17 -3.12 -12.98
CA LYS A 184 -3.65 -1.74 -13.03
C LYS A 184 -4.71 -0.65 -12.78
N ARG A 185 -5.99 -0.92 -13.06
CA ARG A 185 -7.09 0.03 -12.79
C ARG A 185 -7.37 0.24 -11.29
N HIS A 186 -6.86 -0.64 -10.43
CA HIS A 186 -7.03 -0.57 -8.96
C HIS A 186 -5.89 0.20 -8.27
N GLY A 187 -5.03 0.90 -9.02
CA GLY A 187 -3.91 1.68 -8.49
C GLY A 187 -2.55 1.00 -8.69
N ALA A 188 -1.65 1.19 -7.74
CA ALA A 188 -0.33 0.58 -7.76
C ALA A 188 -0.44 -0.96 -7.78
N THR A 189 0.22 -1.59 -8.74
CA THR A 189 0.21 -3.06 -8.91
C THR A 189 1.60 -3.64 -9.19
N SER A 190 2.63 -2.79 -9.25
CA SER A 190 4.01 -3.23 -9.40
C SER A 190 4.84 -2.87 -8.17
N VAL A 191 5.80 -3.72 -7.83
CA VAL A 191 6.72 -3.49 -6.70
C VAL A 191 7.43 -2.14 -6.82
N ASP A 192 7.82 -1.73 -8.05
CA ASP A 192 8.49 -0.45 -8.28
C ASP A 192 7.60 0.76 -7.96
N GLN A 193 6.29 0.66 -8.21
CA GLN A 193 5.34 1.72 -7.82
C GLN A 193 5.23 1.82 -6.31
N PHE A 194 5.05 0.71 -5.60
CA PHE A 194 5.00 0.70 -4.13
C PHE A 194 6.29 1.26 -3.51
N ARG A 195 7.46 0.90 -4.06
CA ARG A 195 8.74 1.47 -3.63
C ARG A 195 8.77 2.98 -3.79
N LYS A 196 8.33 3.52 -4.94
CA LYS A 196 8.26 4.97 -5.20
C LYS A 196 7.27 5.71 -4.30
N GLU A 197 6.22 5.04 -3.86
CA GLU A 197 5.26 5.57 -2.89
C GLU A 197 5.80 5.56 -1.45
N GLY A 198 6.92 4.87 -1.20
CA GLY A 198 7.58 4.83 0.10
C GLY A 198 7.18 3.65 0.99
N PHE A 199 6.71 2.54 0.38
CA PHE A 199 6.54 1.28 1.10
C PHE A 199 7.86 0.58 1.33
N LEU A 200 8.03 -0.01 2.51
CA LEU A 200 9.17 -0.85 2.86
C LEU A 200 9.03 -2.26 2.25
N PRO A 201 10.13 -2.88 1.78
CA PRO A 201 10.06 -4.25 1.26
C PRO A 201 9.60 -5.27 2.30
N GLU A 202 10.00 -5.13 3.56
CA GLU A 202 9.60 -5.99 4.67
C GLU A 202 8.09 -5.90 4.93
N ALA A 203 7.52 -4.71 4.89
CA ALA A 203 6.09 -4.48 5.04
C ALA A 203 5.30 -5.08 3.87
N MET A 204 5.83 -4.97 2.65
CA MET A 204 5.24 -5.62 1.46
C MET A 204 5.23 -7.13 1.60
N VAL A 205 6.35 -7.75 2.00
CA VAL A 205 6.44 -9.20 2.21
C VAL A 205 5.46 -9.63 3.29
N ASN A 206 5.43 -8.94 4.42
CA ASN A 206 4.50 -9.23 5.52
C ASN A 206 3.04 -9.18 5.03
N TYR A 207 2.64 -8.10 4.39
CA TYR A 207 1.26 -7.95 3.91
C TYR A 207 0.88 -8.99 2.84
N LEU A 208 1.77 -9.25 1.87
CA LEU A 208 1.51 -10.23 0.82
C LEU A 208 1.37 -11.66 1.38
N CYS A 209 2.12 -12.01 2.40
CA CYS A 209 1.94 -13.30 3.10
C CYS A 209 0.54 -13.42 3.72
N LEU A 210 0.01 -12.35 4.29
CA LEU A 210 -1.33 -12.35 4.90
C LEU A 210 -2.47 -12.42 3.87
N LEU A 211 -2.18 -12.23 2.57
CA LEU A 211 -3.18 -12.38 1.52
C LEU A 211 -3.48 -13.87 1.23
N GLY A 212 -4.36 -14.43 2.03
CA GLY A 212 -4.79 -15.82 1.88
C GLY A 212 -3.99 -16.82 2.72
N TRP A 213 -3.17 -16.38 3.66
CA TRP A 213 -2.50 -17.21 4.65
C TRP A 213 -2.69 -16.63 6.06
N ASN A 214 -2.73 -17.50 7.07
CA ASN A 214 -2.67 -17.15 8.49
C ASN A 214 -2.05 -18.30 9.28
N ASP A 215 -1.54 -17.99 10.46
CA ASP A 215 -0.94 -18.98 11.38
C ASP A 215 -1.86 -19.32 12.56
N ASP A 216 -3.17 -19.01 12.46
CA ASP A 216 -4.19 -19.16 13.51
C ASP A 216 -3.96 -18.26 14.73
N THR A 217 -3.10 -17.25 14.62
CA THR A 217 -2.94 -16.19 15.62
C THR A 217 -3.66 -14.91 15.21
N GLU A 218 -3.75 -13.95 16.13
CA GLU A 218 -4.24 -12.59 15.84
C GLU A 218 -3.10 -11.64 15.41
N GLN A 219 -1.90 -12.16 15.18
CA GLN A 219 -0.75 -11.35 14.77
C GLN A 219 -0.88 -10.91 13.32
N ASP A 220 -0.67 -9.63 13.07
CA ASP A 220 -0.65 -9.03 11.73
C ASP A 220 0.76 -8.56 11.33
N ILE A 221 1.66 -8.34 12.28
CA ILE A 221 2.99 -7.76 12.04
C ILE A 221 4.05 -8.83 12.29
N TYR A 222 4.77 -9.16 11.23
CA TYR A 222 5.83 -10.16 11.22
C TYR A 222 7.10 -9.60 10.60
N SER A 223 8.23 -9.93 11.16
CA SER A 223 9.51 -9.86 10.46
C SER A 223 9.61 -10.94 9.38
N VAL A 224 10.50 -10.78 8.43
CA VAL A 224 10.77 -11.80 7.39
C VAL A 224 11.26 -13.11 8.02
N GLY A 225 12.01 -13.03 9.12
CA GLY A 225 12.45 -14.21 9.89
C GLY A 225 11.27 -15.00 10.48
N GLU A 226 10.38 -14.32 11.21
CA GLU A 226 9.17 -14.94 11.77
C GLU A 226 8.27 -15.54 10.68
N LEU A 227 8.12 -14.87 9.53
CA LEU A 227 7.37 -15.42 8.41
C LEU A 227 8.04 -16.68 7.84
N THR A 228 9.37 -16.72 7.76
CA THR A 228 10.10 -17.88 7.27
C THR A 228 9.87 -19.09 8.17
N ASP A 229 9.79 -18.89 9.48
CA ASP A 229 9.57 -19.96 10.46
C ASP A 229 8.10 -20.42 10.53
N ALA A 230 7.16 -19.49 10.35
CA ALA A 230 5.73 -19.74 10.50
C ALA A 230 5.04 -20.21 9.20
N PHE A 231 5.54 -19.77 8.02
CA PHE A 231 4.86 -19.99 6.74
C PHE A 231 4.79 -21.46 6.34
N SER A 232 3.58 -21.91 5.98
CA SER A 232 3.33 -23.24 5.42
C SER A 232 2.24 -23.15 4.37
N LEU A 233 2.38 -23.91 3.26
CA LEU A 233 1.35 -24.00 2.22
C LEU A 233 0.06 -24.66 2.73
N ASP A 234 0.14 -25.50 3.76
CA ASP A 234 -1.04 -26.15 4.36
C ASP A 234 -2.02 -25.16 4.99
N ARG A 235 -1.54 -23.97 5.35
CA ARG A 235 -2.33 -22.88 5.94
C ARG A 235 -2.82 -21.85 4.93
N VAL A 236 -2.53 -22.07 3.66
CA VAL A 236 -3.04 -21.19 2.59
C VAL A 236 -4.52 -21.47 2.37
N THR A 237 -5.34 -20.41 2.39
CA THR A 237 -6.79 -20.52 2.24
C THR A 237 -7.20 -20.73 0.78
N LYS A 238 -8.33 -21.47 0.60
CA LYS A 238 -8.90 -21.73 -0.72
C LYS A 238 -9.82 -20.59 -1.22
N SER A 239 -10.05 -19.58 -0.39
CA SER A 239 -10.91 -18.45 -0.71
C SER A 239 -10.09 -17.29 -1.28
N PRO A 240 -10.63 -16.54 -2.27
CA PRO A 240 -9.97 -15.34 -2.77
C PRO A 240 -9.75 -14.30 -1.67
N ALA A 241 -8.57 -13.68 -1.66
CA ALA A 241 -8.23 -12.57 -0.77
C ALA A 241 -8.54 -11.23 -1.47
N VAL A 242 -9.01 -10.25 -0.71
CA VAL A 242 -9.22 -8.88 -1.20
C VAL A 242 -8.01 -8.03 -0.83
N PHE A 243 -7.44 -7.34 -1.81
CA PHE A 243 -6.33 -6.42 -1.58
C PHE A 243 -6.86 -5.14 -0.92
N ASP A 244 -6.44 -4.91 0.32
CA ASP A 244 -6.81 -3.76 1.13
C ASP A 244 -5.62 -2.81 1.26
N MET A 245 -5.67 -1.69 0.54
CA MET A 245 -4.64 -0.65 0.58
C MET A 245 -4.52 -0.01 1.96
N LYS A 246 -5.61 0.12 2.71
CA LYS A 246 -5.58 0.72 4.05
C LYS A 246 -4.83 -0.18 5.02
N LYS A 247 -5.10 -1.50 4.95
CA LYS A 247 -4.35 -2.48 5.76
C LYS A 247 -2.87 -2.49 5.38
N LEU A 248 -2.53 -2.44 4.09
CA LEU A 248 -1.13 -2.37 3.64
C LEU A 248 -0.42 -1.12 4.17
N ARG A 249 -1.05 0.06 4.07
CA ARG A 249 -0.49 1.30 4.63
C ARG A 249 -0.29 1.19 6.14
N TRP A 250 -1.27 0.65 6.87
CA TRP A 250 -1.17 0.45 8.31
C TRP A 250 -0.03 -0.51 8.68
N VAL A 251 0.11 -1.65 7.98
CA VAL A 251 1.24 -2.58 8.16
C VAL A 251 2.57 -1.84 7.94
N ASN A 252 2.69 -1.08 6.86
CA ASN A 252 3.89 -0.31 6.57
C ASN A 252 4.21 0.71 7.68
N GLY A 253 3.19 1.42 8.17
CA GLY A 253 3.35 2.34 9.31
C GLY A 253 3.83 1.64 10.58
N GLN A 254 3.42 0.39 10.84
CA GLN A 254 3.93 -0.39 11.97
C GLN A 254 5.41 -0.74 11.79
N HIS A 255 5.81 -1.17 10.59
CA HIS A 255 7.22 -1.43 10.27
C HIS A 255 8.08 -0.17 10.38
N LEU A 256 7.61 0.98 9.87
CA LEU A 256 8.33 2.25 10.01
C LEU A 256 8.55 2.64 11.47
N ARG A 257 7.53 2.51 12.33
CA ARG A 257 7.63 2.80 13.78
C ARG A 257 8.52 1.84 14.55
N ALA A 258 8.70 0.62 14.05
CA ALA A 258 9.59 -0.37 14.67
C ALA A 258 11.07 -0.15 14.33
N LEU A 259 11.39 0.69 13.35
CA LEU A 259 12.78 0.97 12.96
C LEU A 259 13.52 1.76 14.06
N PRO A 260 14.78 1.47 14.28
CA PRO A 260 15.66 2.36 15.04
C PRO A 260 15.67 3.78 14.45
N PRO A 261 15.74 4.84 15.26
CA PRO A 261 15.69 6.23 14.78
C PRO A 261 16.69 6.56 13.67
N ASP A 262 17.92 6.03 13.76
CA ASP A 262 18.98 6.27 12.78
C ASP A 262 18.66 5.57 11.44
N GLU A 263 18.08 4.37 11.47
CA GLU A 263 17.66 3.65 10.27
C GLU A 263 16.49 4.35 9.58
N PHE A 264 15.51 4.81 10.37
CA PHE A 264 14.40 5.59 9.83
C PHE A 264 14.89 6.90 9.19
N ALA A 265 15.81 7.62 9.83
CA ALA A 265 16.42 8.83 9.28
C ALA A 265 17.19 8.53 7.97
N ALA A 266 17.92 7.41 7.91
CA ALA A 266 18.65 6.99 6.71
C ALA A 266 17.73 6.68 5.52
N LEU A 267 16.58 6.05 5.78
CA LEU A 267 15.57 5.79 4.75
C LEU A 267 14.83 7.07 4.31
N LEU A 268 14.62 8.00 5.23
CA LEU A 268 13.88 9.23 4.97
C LEU A 268 14.70 10.28 4.21
N ALA A 269 16.03 10.36 4.43
CA ALA A 269 16.89 11.37 3.83
C ALA A 269 16.80 11.42 2.28
N PRO A 270 17.02 10.32 1.54
CA PRO A 270 16.90 10.33 0.08
C PRO A 270 15.48 10.66 -0.38
N GLN A 271 14.46 10.26 0.36
CA GLN A 271 13.07 10.50 0.02
C GLN A 271 12.69 11.99 0.15
N LEU A 272 13.14 12.65 1.22
CA LEU A 272 12.96 14.10 1.40
C LEU A 272 13.70 14.89 0.32
N HIS A 273 14.86 14.40 -0.13
CA HIS A 273 15.60 15.03 -1.22
C HIS A 273 14.89 14.86 -2.57
N GLU A 274 14.44 13.66 -2.90
CA GLU A 274 13.70 13.38 -4.14
C GLU A 274 12.41 14.20 -4.23
N LEU A 275 11.74 14.41 -3.11
CA LEU A 275 10.52 15.21 -3.00
C LEU A 275 10.79 16.72 -2.85
N GLY A 276 12.04 17.17 -2.98
CA GLY A 276 12.41 18.58 -3.00
C GLY A 276 12.33 19.28 -1.64
N VAL A 277 12.36 18.55 -0.54
CA VAL A 277 12.35 19.13 0.82
C VAL A 277 13.75 19.50 1.27
N THR A 278 14.75 18.64 1.01
CA THR A 278 16.16 18.87 1.37
C THR A 278 17.03 19.17 0.16
N THR A 279 18.15 19.87 0.38
CA THR A 279 19.14 20.20 -0.67
C THR A 279 20.04 19.01 -1.04
N ALA A 280 20.16 18.00 -0.16
CA ALA A 280 20.96 16.81 -0.33
C ALA A 280 20.26 15.60 0.30
N ALA A 281 20.67 14.39 -0.12
CA ALA A 281 20.13 13.12 0.37
C ALA A 281 20.84 12.60 1.64
N ASP A 282 21.66 13.43 2.27
CA ASP A 282 22.47 13.05 3.43
C ASP A 282 21.65 13.07 4.73
N VAL A 283 22.00 12.18 5.65
CA VAL A 283 21.47 12.20 7.02
C VAL A 283 22.14 13.31 7.81
N THR A 284 21.40 14.37 8.07
CA THR A 284 21.86 15.57 8.78
C THR A 284 21.13 15.71 10.11
N PRO A 285 21.58 16.59 11.03
CA PRO A 285 20.82 16.91 12.25
C PRO A 285 19.38 17.36 11.97
N PHE A 286 19.16 18.06 10.85
CA PHE A 286 17.81 18.41 10.38
C PHE A 286 16.98 17.16 10.05
N VAL A 287 17.55 16.20 9.28
CA VAL A 287 16.84 14.97 8.89
C VAL A 287 16.52 14.13 10.14
N HIS A 288 17.42 14.01 11.11
CA HIS A 288 17.14 13.35 12.38
C HIS A 288 16.00 14.03 13.15
N ALA A 289 15.99 15.37 13.21
CA ALA A 289 14.90 16.10 13.88
C ALA A 289 13.57 15.93 13.12
N ALA A 290 13.60 16.01 11.79
CA ALA A 290 12.43 15.81 10.93
C ALA A 290 11.89 14.38 11.06
N SER A 291 12.75 13.35 11.04
CA SER A 291 12.35 11.96 11.22
C SER A 291 11.68 11.74 12.58
N ALA A 292 12.26 12.22 13.66
CA ALA A 292 11.68 12.14 15.00
C ALA A 292 10.31 12.87 15.08
N MET A 293 10.16 13.99 14.38
CA MET A 293 8.92 14.76 14.33
C MET A 293 7.77 14.00 13.64
N VAL A 294 8.07 13.21 12.61
CA VAL A 294 7.04 12.57 11.78
C VAL A 294 6.83 11.07 12.06
N ALA A 295 7.72 10.40 12.78
CA ALA A 295 7.75 8.94 12.97
C ALA A 295 6.38 8.34 13.34
N GLU A 296 5.66 8.96 14.28
CA GLU A 296 4.35 8.50 14.76
C GLU A 296 3.18 8.89 13.82
N LYS A 297 3.44 9.68 12.78
CA LYS A 297 2.41 10.30 11.95
C LYS A 297 2.32 9.73 10.54
N VAL A 298 3.37 9.05 10.10
CA VAL A 298 3.48 8.57 8.73
C VAL A 298 3.19 7.07 8.62
N GLU A 299 2.57 6.70 7.53
CA GLU A 299 2.39 5.32 7.11
C GLU A 299 3.25 4.98 5.90
N LEU A 300 3.69 5.99 5.15
CA LEU A 300 4.63 5.90 4.03
C LEU A 300 5.76 6.89 4.23
N LEU A 301 6.94 6.60 3.68
CA LEU A 301 8.05 7.56 3.69
C LEU A 301 7.65 8.89 3.01
N ASN A 302 6.86 8.83 1.94
CA ASN A 302 6.39 10.02 1.22
C ASN A 302 5.43 10.89 2.03
N ASP A 303 4.74 10.35 3.02
CA ASP A 303 3.84 11.12 3.90
C ASP A 303 4.62 12.15 4.74
N ALA A 304 5.94 11.97 4.89
CA ALA A 304 6.78 12.86 5.67
C ALA A 304 6.99 14.23 5.01
N ALA A 305 7.14 14.28 3.68
CA ALA A 305 7.44 15.51 2.96
C ALA A 305 6.42 16.64 3.20
N PRO A 306 5.10 16.42 3.04
CA PRO A 306 4.11 17.46 3.33
C PRO A 306 4.09 17.87 4.80
N LEU A 307 4.35 16.95 5.75
CA LEU A 307 4.40 17.28 7.18
C LEU A 307 5.62 18.14 7.52
N VAL A 308 6.78 17.79 6.96
CA VAL A 308 8.01 18.57 7.15
C VAL A 308 7.89 19.95 6.51
N THR A 309 7.38 20.03 5.27
CA THR A 309 7.18 21.31 4.58
C THR A 309 6.19 22.21 5.33
N ALA A 310 5.08 21.66 5.81
CA ALA A 310 4.11 22.41 6.62
C ALA A 310 4.72 22.91 7.94
N ALA A 311 5.66 22.17 8.53
CA ALA A 311 6.35 22.60 9.73
C ALA A 311 7.31 23.79 9.50
N MET A 312 7.82 23.95 8.27
CA MET A 312 8.69 25.09 7.88
C MET A 312 7.92 26.39 7.71
N ASP A 313 6.62 26.32 7.43
CA ASP A 313 5.71 27.47 7.27
C ASP A 313 5.21 27.98 8.63
N PHE A 314 4.61 29.18 8.62
CA PHE A 314 4.02 29.82 9.82
C PHE A 314 2.73 30.55 9.47
N PRO A 315 1.61 29.83 9.23
CA PRO A 315 0.34 30.39 8.74
C PRO A 315 -0.47 31.09 9.84
N LEU A 316 0.18 31.89 10.71
CA LEU A 316 -0.42 32.49 11.89
C LEU A 316 -1.63 33.38 11.56
N ALA A 317 -1.51 34.22 10.51
CA ALA A 317 -2.57 35.17 10.14
C ALA A 317 -3.88 34.48 9.76
N ASP A 318 -3.79 33.39 9.00
CA ASP A 318 -4.97 32.62 8.58
C ASP A 318 -5.52 31.78 9.73
N THR A 319 -4.64 31.24 10.57
CA THR A 319 -5.04 30.54 11.78
C THR A 319 -5.82 31.44 12.73
N ILE A 320 -5.35 32.66 12.99
CA ILE A 320 -6.06 33.61 13.86
C ILE A 320 -7.45 33.95 13.30
N LYS A 321 -7.58 34.16 11.97
CA LYS A 321 -8.90 34.40 11.34
C LYS A 321 -9.87 33.23 11.49
N SER A 322 -9.36 32.01 11.56
CA SER A 322 -10.17 30.79 11.67
C SER A 322 -10.48 30.36 13.10
N LEU A 323 -9.91 31.04 14.12
CA LEU A 323 -10.08 30.65 15.52
C LEU A 323 -11.56 30.67 15.93
N PRO A 324 -12.09 29.57 16.44
CA PRO A 324 -13.42 29.57 17.04
C PRO A 324 -13.40 30.39 18.33
N PHE A 325 -14.51 31.05 18.66
CA PHE A 325 -14.69 31.78 19.92
C PHE A 325 -14.72 30.77 21.08
N SER A 326 -13.56 30.57 21.76
CA SER A 326 -13.38 29.59 22.84
C SER A 326 -12.41 30.13 23.91
N ASP A 327 -12.38 29.50 25.06
CA ASP A 327 -11.42 29.83 26.15
C ASP A 327 -9.95 29.80 25.67
N ALA A 328 -9.61 28.93 24.73
CA ALA A 328 -8.28 28.87 24.12
C ALA A 328 -7.95 30.16 23.32
N THR A 329 -8.93 30.75 22.66
CA THR A 329 -8.78 32.02 21.95
C THR A 329 -8.55 33.18 22.90
N LEU A 330 -9.24 33.17 24.06
CA LEU A 330 -9.09 34.20 25.08
C LEU A 330 -7.69 34.23 25.74
N ASN A 331 -6.99 33.10 25.77
CA ASN A 331 -5.66 33.00 26.32
C ASN A 331 -4.53 33.27 25.28
N LEU A 332 -4.81 33.35 23.98
CA LEU A 332 -3.77 33.50 22.96
C LEU A 332 -2.99 34.80 23.13
N HIS A 333 -3.62 35.90 23.52
CA HIS A 333 -2.96 37.19 23.76
C HIS A 333 -1.99 37.07 24.93
N ALA A 334 -2.43 36.52 26.08
CA ALA A 334 -1.58 36.41 27.28
C ALA A 334 -0.44 35.41 27.09
N VAL A 335 -0.72 34.25 26.52
CA VAL A 335 0.28 33.19 26.28
C VAL A 335 1.25 33.60 25.17
N GLY A 336 0.77 34.24 24.08
CA GLY A 336 1.62 34.75 23.02
C GLY A 336 2.58 35.83 23.47
N ASN A 337 2.11 36.78 24.29
CA ASN A 337 3.03 37.80 24.90
C ASN A 337 4.10 37.13 25.79
N ALA A 338 3.74 36.12 26.57
CA ALA A 338 4.73 35.38 27.37
C ALA A 338 5.77 34.67 26.49
N VAL A 339 5.42 34.19 25.29
CA VAL A 339 6.35 33.64 24.30
C VAL A 339 7.28 34.74 23.77
N VAL A 340 6.72 35.85 23.32
CA VAL A 340 7.50 37.01 22.82
C VAL A 340 8.46 37.54 23.87
N ASP A 341 7.97 37.81 25.08
CA ASP A 341 8.78 38.32 26.22
C ASP A 341 9.92 37.36 26.56
N ALA A 342 9.65 36.07 26.63
CA ALA A 342 10.67 35.06 26.90
C ALA A 342 11.76 35.03 25.83
N TYR A 343 11.36 35.09 24.54
CA TYR A 343 12.29 35.11 23.43
C TYR A 343 13.14 36.37 23.42
N ARG A 344 12.53 37.53 23.53
CA ARG A 344 13.23 38.84 23.59
C ARG A 344 14.13 38.95 24.82
N GLY A 345 13.70 38.41 25.96
CA GLY A 345 14.43 38.39 27.21
C GLY A 345 15.49 37.30 27.31
N GLY A 346 15.67 36.45 26.29
CA GLY A 346 16.67 35.39 26.25
C GLY A 346 16.39 34.22 27.23
N THR A 347 15.13 34.07 27.68
CA THR A 347 14.72 32.99 28.62
C THR A 347 13.89 31.89 27.89
N PHE A 348 13.61 32.07 26.60
CA PHE A 348 13.01 31.04 25.79
C PHE A 348 14.02 29.92 25.55
N PRO A 349 13.65 28.64 25.75
CA PRO A 349 14.57 27.53 25.54
C PRO A 349 15.09 27.48 24.09
N ASP A 350 16.41 27.28 23.92
CA ASP A 350 17.00 27.16 22.59
C ASP A 350 16.62 25.83 21.92
N PRO A 351 15.87 25.86 20.80
CA PRO A 351 15.43 24.64 20.14
C PRO A 351 16.56 23.79 19.52
N ALA A 352 17.72 24.37 19.26
CA ALA A 352 18.89 23.66 18.75
C ALA A 352 19.70 22.96 19.83
N ALA A 353 19.53 23.35 21.10
CA ALA A 353 20.32 22.81 22.21
C ALA A 353 19.94 21.38 22.58
N ASP A 354 20.91 20.64 23.12
CA ASP A 354 20.65 19.35 23.74
C ASP A 354 19.77 19.52 24.99
N GLY A 355 18.84 18.56 25.18
CA GLY A 355 17.88 18.63 26.30
C GLY A 355 16.74 19.63 26.12
N PHE A 356 16.55 20.18 24.93
CA PHE A 356 15.48 21.15 24.63
C PHE A 356 14.10 20.69 25.09
N ASP A 357 13.73 19.41 24.89
CA ASP A 357 12.40 18.87 25.24
C ASP A 357 12.11 19.03 26.75
N ALA A 358 13.10 18.76 27.60
CA ALA A 358 12.97 18.90 29.04
C ALA A 358 12.88 20.40 29.43
N ALA A 359 13.72 21.24 28.81
CA ALA A 359 13.72 22.68 29.02
C ALA A 359 12.38 23.30 28.57
N TRP A 360 11.85 22.92 27.41
CA TRP A 360 10.54 23.34 26.91
C TRP A 360 9.42 22.97 27.88
N LYS A 361 9.37 21.71 28.34
CA LYS A 361 8.34 21.23 29.28
C LYS A 361 8.37 22.03 30.59
N ALA A 362 9.57 22.30 31.12
CA ALA A 362 9.74 23.10 32.35
C ALA A 362 9.28 24.55 32.13
N TRP A 363 9.70 25.17 31.02
CA TRP A 363 9.36 26.54 30.67
C TRP A 363 7.83 26.67 30.44
N ALA A 364 7.21 25.82 29.62
CA ALA A 364 5.78 25.85 29.36
C ALA A 364 4.93 25.68 30.63
N LYS A 365 5.36 24.78 31.53
CA LYS A 365 4.74 24.65 32.86
C LYS A 365 4.88 25.91 33.69
N GLY A 366 6.02 26.61 33.62
CA GLY A 366 6.27 27.91 34.26
C GLY A 366 5.31 28.98 33.77
N VAL A 367 5.14 29.12 32.44
CA VAL A 367 4.19 30.04 31.83
C VAL A 367 2.77 29.73 32.30
N GLY A 368 2.36 28.45 32.28
CA GLY A 368 1.05 28.04 32.75
C GLY A 368 0.78 28.41 34.21
N LYS A 369 1.78 28.25 35.07
CA LYS A 369 1.69 28.65 36.50
C LYS A 369 1.59 30.17 36.65
N GLN A 370 2.40 30.93 35.93
CA GLN A 370 2.43 32.40 35.96
C GLN A 370 1.08 32.99 35.49
N LEU A 371 0.50 32.45 34.45
CA LEU A 371 -0.76 32.95 33.87
C LEU A 371 -2.01 32.30 34.49
N GLY A 372 -1.86 31.31 35.38
CA GLY A 372 -2.97 30.60 36.00
C GLY A 372 -3.78 29.73 34.97
N VAL A 373 -3.14 29.29 33.88
CA VAL A 373 -3.78 28.51 32.80
C VAL A 373 -3.16 27.11 32.71
N LYS A 374 -3.95 26.12 32.30
CA LYS A 374 -3.53 24.73 32.19
C LYS A 374 -4.28 23.99 31.05
N GLY A 375 -3.80 22.79 30.70
CA GLY A 375 -4.47 21.93 29.71
C GLY A 375 -4.61 22.61 28.35
N LYS A 376 -5.75 22.48 27.72
CA LYS A 376 -6.03 23.10 26.41
C LYS A 376 -5.87 24.62 26.42
N GLY A 377 -6.22 25.31 27.50
CA GLY A 377 -6.10 26.77 27.63
C GLY A 377 -4.64 27.28 27.66
N LEU A 378 -3.65 26.40 27.88
CA LEU A 378 -2.23 26.70 27.76
C LEU A 378 -1.65 26.15 26.45
N PHE A 379 -1.83 24.85 26.18
CA PHE A 379 -1.08 24.19 25.11
C PHE A 379 -1.59 24.54 23.70
N LEU A 380 -2.88 24.86 23.52
CA LEU A 380 -3.37 25.30 22.22
C LEU A 380 -2.87 26.71 21.86
N PRO A 381 -2.96 27.73 22.75
CA PRO A 381 -2.31 29.02 22.51
C PRO A 381 -0.81 28.93 22.29
N LEU A 382 -0.10 28.10 23.08
CA LEU A 382 1.34 27.85 22.87
C LEU A 382 1.63 27.28 21.47
N ARG A 383 0.79 26.35 21.02
CA ARG A 383 0.92 25.78 19.68
C ARG A 383 0.74 26.86 18.60
N VAL A 384 -0.32 27.63 18.68
CA VAL A 384 -0.57 28.72 17.72
C VAL A 384 0.58 29.72 17.74
N ALA A 385 1.05 30.13 18.92
CA ALA A 385 2.14 31.09 19.05
C ALA A 385 3.48 30.58 18.48
N ALA A 386 3.79 29.29 18.69
CA ALA A 386 5.07 28.71 18.30
C ALA A 386 5.08 28.18 16.85
N THR A 387 3.94 27.66 16.37
CA THR A 387 3.86 26.95 15.09
C THR A 387 2.93 27.60 14.06
N GLY A 388 2.16 28.60 14.44
CA GLY A 388 1.17 29.25 13.58
C GLY A 388 -0.06 28.37 13.28
N SER A 389 -0.22 27.18 13.88
CA SER A 389 -1.22 26.18 13.52
C SER A 389 -1.98 25.65 14.74
N LEU A 390 -3.25 25.21 14.53
CA LEU A 390 -4.08 24.60 15.57
C LEU A 390 -3.74 23.13 15.82
N SER A 391 -3.17 22.43 14.84
CA SER A 391 -2.82 21.02 14.89
C SER A 391 -1.47 20.77 14.21
N GLY A 392 -0.90 19.60 14.41
CA GLY A 392 0.39 19.23 13.80
C GLY A 392 1.21 18.30 14.69
N PRO A 393 2.49 18.07 14.34
CA PRO A 393 3.44 17.33 15.16
C PRO A 393 3.64 17.96 16.55
N ASP A 394 4.37 17.29 17.44
CA ASP A 394 4.69 17.83 18.76
C ASP A 394 5.42 19.17 18.65
N ILE A 395 5.09 20.15 19.52
CA ILE A 395 5.63 21.52 19.41
C ILE A 395 7.16 21.55 19.51
N PRO A 396 7.80 20.94 20.54
CA PRO A 396 9.26 20.89 20.63
C PRO A 396 9.91 20.27 19.41
N ALA A 397 9.40 19.13 18.91
CA ALA A 397 9.94 18.47 17.74
C ALA A 397 9.88 19.37 16.50
N GLN A 398 8.78 20.11 16.31
CA GLN A 398 8.62 21.05 15.19
C GLN A 398 9.59 22.24 15.33
N LEU A 399 9.70 22.84 16.50
CA LEU A 399 10.62 23.95 16.74
C LEU A 399 12.09 23.54 16.54
N ARG A 400 12.47 22.35 17.00
CA ARG A 400 13.81 21.79 16.78
C ARG A 400 14.10 21.58 15.31
N THR A 401 13.15 21.04 14.57
CA THR A 401 13.29 20.83 13.11
C THR A 401 13.48 22.16 12.39
N VAL A 402 12.70 23.19 12.72
CA VAL A 402 12.85 24.53 12.15
C VAL A 402 14.22 25.17 12.49
N ALA A 403 14.67 25.03 13.74
CA ALA A 403 15.95 25.59 14.16
C ALA A 403 17.16 24.96 13.45
N LEU A 404 17.05 23.67 13.09
CA LEU A 404 18.10 22.91 12.42
C LEU A 404 18.00 22.97 10.88
N ALA A 405 17.00 23.65 10.31
CA ALA A 405 16.77 23.73 8.88
C ALA A 405 17.85 24.50 8.09
N GLY A 406 18.60 25.36 8.73
CA GLY A 406 19.50 26.36 8.15
C GLY A 406 20.36 25.85 6.98
N GLY A 407 20.02 26.25 5.73
CA GLY A 407 20.75 25.90 4.51
C GLY A 407 20.60 24.46 4.02
N GLN A 408 19.91 23.60 4.76
CA GLN A 408 19.75 22.18 4.44
C GLN A 408 18.42 21.87 3.73
N VAL A 409 17.50 22.82 3.70
CA VAL A 409 16.18 22.67 3.10
C VAL A 409 16.06 23.44 1.78
N ALA A 410 15.36 22.85 0.82
CA ALA A 410 15.06 23.46 -0.48
C ALA A 410 13.74 24.24 -0.47
N CYS A 411 12.83 23.96 0.47
CA CYS A 411 11.57 24.68 0.62
C CYS A 411 11.77 25.98 1.45
N PRO A 412 10.86 26.95 1.31
CA PRO A 412 10.87 28.16 2.14
C PRO A 412 10.75 27.82 3.63
N VAL A 413 11.51 28.52 4.46
CA VAL A 413 11.51 28.36 5.93
C VAL A 413 11.20 29.70 6.56
N VAL A 414 10.26 29.73 7.51
CA VAL A 414 10.06 30.88 8.40
C VAL A 414 10.83 30.61 9.70
N PRO A 415 12.02 31.27 9.91
CA PRO A 415 12.84 31.07 11.09
C PRO A 415 12.12 31.49 12.38
N LEU A 416 12.56 30.98 13.51
CA LEU A 416 11.91 31.28 14.80
C LEU A 416 11.87 32.79 15.09
N ALA A 417 12.93 33.54 14.73
CA ALA A 417 12.94 35.00 14.90
C ALA A 417 11.80 35.68 14.17
N ASP A 418 11.63 35.32 12.86
CA ASP A 418 10.58 35.89 12.01
C ASP A 418 9.17 35.46 12.47
N ARG A 419 9.03 34.25 13.04
CA ARG A 419 7.79 33.78 13.69
C ARG A 419 7.42 34.63 14.88
N ILE A 420 8.40 34.99 15.71
CA ILE A 420 8.21 35.87 16.88
C ILE A 420 7.82 37.28 16.44
N ASP A 421 8.46 37.84 15.41
CA ASP A 421 8.11 39.16 14.86
C ASP A 421 6.67 39.19 14.33
N GLN A 422 6.26 38.16 13.58
CA GLN A 422 4.89 38.02 13.10
C GLN A 422 3.87 37.84 14.23
N LEU A 423 4.24 37.07 15.28
CA LEU A 423 3.39 36.88 16.45
C LEU A 423 3.19 38.20 17.20
N GLU A 424 4.27 38.96 17.48
CA GLU A 424 4.24 40.24 18.15
C GLU A 424 3.36 41.25 17.37
N ALA A 425 3.53 41.33 16.06
CA ALA A 425 2.71 42.16 15.20
C ALA A 425 1.21 41.76 15.23
N ALA A 426 0.91 40.46 15.22
CA ALA A 426 -0.46 39.97 15.30
C ALA A 426 -1.10 40.29 16.66
N LEU A 427 -0.38 40.07 17.75
CA LEU A 427 -0.86 40.35 19.12
C LEU A 427 -1.14 41.83 19.34
N SER A 428 -0.34 42.73 18.75
CA SER A 428 -0.55 44.18 18.88
C SER A 428 -1.88 44.64 18.23
N THR A 429 -2.42 43.90 17.29
CA THR A 429 -3.70 44.19 16.62
C THR A 429 -4.89 43.49 17.26
N MET A 430 -4.65 42.51 18.14
CA MET A 430 -5.69 41.76 18.85
C MET A 430 -6.19 42.58 20.05
N ALA A 431 -7.49 42.66 20.25
CA ALA A 431 -8.05 43.19 21.49
C ALA A 431 -7.60 42.27 22.67
N PRO A 432 -7.15 42.85 23.80
CA PRO A 432 -6.85 42.05 25.00
C PRO A 432 -8.10 41.25 25.41
N ALA A 433 -7.88 40.03 25.94
CA ALA A 433 -8.97 39.22 26.43
C ALA A 433 -9.76 40.00 27.51
N PRO A 434 -11.10 39.95 27.50
CA PRO A 434 -11.86 40.57 28.57
C PRO A 434 -11.41 40.00 29.91
N PRO A 435 -11.39 40.79 30.98
CA PRO A 435 -10.98 40.31 32.29
C PRO A 435 -11.85 39.11 32.66
N LYS A 436 -11.23 38.08 33.23
CA LYS A 436 -11.96 36.88 33.69
C LYS A 436 -13.08 37.34 34.62
N VAL A 437 -14.30 37.04 34.28
CA VAL A 437 -15.43 37.23 35.18
C VAL A 437 -15.12 36.39 36.43
N ASP A 438 -15.08 37.03 37.59
CA ASP A 438 -14.95 36.33 38.85
C ASP A 438 -16.21 35.52 39.08
N THR A 439 -16.18 34.24 38.68
CA THR A 439 -17.34 33.33 38.79
C THR A 439 -17.77 33.17 40.24
N ALA A 440 -16.86 33.28 41.21
CA ALA A 440 -17.20 33.22 42.62
C ALA A 440 -18.01 34.46 43.06
N ALA A 441 -17.59 35.65 42.60
CA ALA A 441 -18.33 36.87 42.82
C ALA A 441 -19.69 36.91 42.08
N LEU A 442 -19.74 36.27 40.88
CA LEU A 442 -20.97 36.10 40.13
C LEU A 442 -21.92 35.13 40.84
N ASP A 443 -21.42 33.97 41.27
CA ASP A 443 -22.22 32.96 42.00
C ASP A 443 -22.71 33.51 43.36
N GLU A 444 -21.91 34.32 44.07
CA GLU A 444 -22.34 35.00 45.27
C GLU A 444 -23.46 35.98 44.99
N LYS A 445 -23.35 36.80 43.93
CA LYS A 445 -24.42 37.74 43.52
C LYS A 445 -25.69 37.02 43.08
N LEU A 446 -25.56 35.94 42.33
CA LEU A 446 -26.68 35.09 41.92
C LEU A 446 -27.34 34.40 43.11
N GLY A 447 -26.54 33.96 44.08
CA GLY A 447 -27.01 33.40 45.34
C GLY A 447 -27.74 34.43 46.23
N LEU A 448 -27.29 35.70 46.24
CA LEU A 448 -28.00 36.81 46.92
C LEU A 448 -29.31 37.14 46.24
N LEU A 449 -29.35 37.19 44.89
CA LEU A 449 -30.57 37.39 44.11
C LEU A 449 -31.62 36.27 44.33
N ALA A 450 -31.17 35.02 44.37
CA ALA A 450 -32.03 33.87 44.62
C ALA A 450 -32.64 33.93 46.04
N ARG A 451 -31.86 34.27 47.06
CA ARG A 451 -32.34 34.43 48.43
C ARG A 451 -33.34 35.61 48.56
N ALA A 452 -33.12 36.70 47.84
CA ALA A 452 -34.02 37.84 47.81
C ALA A 452 -35.38 37.51 47.12
N ARG A 453 -35.37 36.68 46.09
CA ARG A 453 -36.58 36.13 45.45
C ARG A 453 -37.32 35.21 46.42
N ASP A 454 -36.64 34.22 46.98
CA ASP A 454 -37.23 33.19 47.85
C ASP A 454 -37.75 33.81 49.18
N GLY A 455 -37.17 34.91 49.65
CA GLY A 455 -37.61 35.73 50.78
C GLY A 455 -38.75 36.70 50.43
N GLY A 456 -39.25 36.74 49.22
CA GLY A 456 -40.33 37.62 48.77
C GLY A 456 -39.94 39.09 48.58
N ALA A 457 -38.64 39.41 48.64
CA ALA A 457 -38.15 40.77 48.46
C ALA A 457 -38.04 41.18 46.95
N LEU A 458 -38.06 40.21 46.02
CA LEU A 458 -37.99 40.41 44.58
C LEU A 458 -39.11 39.58 43.88
N SER A 459 -39.81 40.21 42.95
CA SER A 459 -40.70 39.45 42.07
C SER A 459 -39.92 38.62 41.07
N GLU A 460 -40.50 37.52 40.58
CA GLU A 460 -39.89 36.61 39.59
C GLU A 460 -39.39 37.34 38.33
N SER A 461 -40.21 38.28 37.85
CA SER A 461 -39.87 39.12 36.68
C SER A 461 -38.61 40.00 36.88
N ILE A 462 -38.44 40.55 38.11
CA ILE A 462 -37.26 41.35 38.43
C ILE A 462 -36.04 40.46 38.65
N TYR A 463 -36.20 39.29 39.24
CA TYR A 463 -35.16 38.28 39.39
C TYR A 463 -34.61 37.82 38.03
N ASP A 464 -35.50 37.43 37.10
CA ASP A 464 -35.12 36.98 35.76
C ASP A 464 -34.44 38.06 34.93
N LYS A 465 -34.82 39.32 35.12
CA LYS A 465 -34.13 40.45 34.48
C LYS A 465 -32.74 40.66 35.06
N ALA A 466 -32.63 40.72 36.39
CA ALA A 466 -31.35 40.94 37.10
C ALA A 466 -30.36 39.76 36.85
N LYS A 467 -30.85 38.52 36.81
CA LYS A 467 -30.10 37.35 36.45
C LYS A 467 -29.51 37.45 35.05
N ARG A 468 -30.34 37.75 34.05
CA ARG A 468 -29.90 37.98 32.66
C ARG A 468 -28.90 39.10 32.50
N ASP A 469 -29.00 40.18 33.30
CA ASP A 469 -28.06 41.30 33.27
C ASP A 469 -26.73 41.00 33.96
N LEU A 470 -26.69 40.04 34.91
CA LEU A 470 -25.48 39.55 35.58
C LEU A 470 -24.76 38.46 34.76
N GLU A 471 -25.47 37.69 33.95
CA GLU A 471 -24.95 36.61 33.10
C GLU A 471 -24.41 37.15 31.74
N LYS A 472 -24.65 38.40 31.41
CA LYS A 472 -24.11 39.10 30.23
C LYS A 472 -22.72 39.67 30.54
#